data_9e1110dbd910564d8fbfd031c59dfce8
#
_entry.id   9e1110dbd910564d8fbfd031c59dfce8
#
_cell.length_a   1.000
_cell.length_b   1.000
_cell.length_c   1.000
_cell.angle_alpha   90.00
_cell.angle_beta   90.00
_cell.angle_gamma   90.00
#
_symmetry.space_group_name_H-M   'P 1'
#
loop_
_entity.id
_entity.type
_entity.pdbx_description
1 polymer ?
#
loop_
_entity_poly.entity_id
_entity_poly.type
_entity_poly.pdbx_seq_one_letter_code
_entity_poly.pdbx_strand_id
1 'polypeptide(L)'
;KNKDRTSVISILKMPIIWPIIAIMSVTYAPAAGIRGLWISPYLSDVFMVSNKMIGTATLIMGLAMILGSFVYGPLDRIFISKKKIIFTGNLLCSMSCLVLFLIPDKSLVLSILLMAAIGFFGSSFAVIIGHGRDFIPAHLTGRGVTLLNLFGIGGAGLLQAWSGRLFTIYSSEQSIVSGYQSIFLFFGLFLLFGCLIYLFSKDA
;
A
#
# COMPACT_ATOMS: atom_id res chain seq x y z
N LYS A 1 12.05 16.93 -34.79
CA LYS A 1 11.17 18.00 -34.30
C LYS A 1 10.06 17.34 -33.48
N ASN A 2 9.93 17.65 -32.21
CA ASN A 2 9.00 17.15 -31.20
C ASN A 2 9.42 15.90 -30.38
N LYS A 3 10.69 15.78 -30.00
CA LYS A 3 11.14 14.81 -28.97
C LYS A 3 10.48 15.05 -27.60
N ASP A 4 10.10 16.29 -27.30
CA ASP A 4 9.51 16.63 -25.97
C ASP A 4 8.08 16.13 -25.79
N ARG A 5 7.31 15.92 -26.84
CA ARG A 5 5.93 15.40 -26.78
C ARG A 5 5.86 13.89 -26.55
N THR A 6 6.97 13.17 -26.62
CA THR A 6 7.03 11.70 -26.45
C THR A 6 7.82 11.28 -25.22
N SER A 7 8.18 12.21 -24.34
CA SER A 7 9.04 11.93 -23.17
C SER A 7 8.21 11.65 -21.92
N VAL A 8 8.73 10.78 -21.03
CA VAL A 8 8.23 10.59 -19.66
C VAL A 8 8.20 11.92 -18.89
N ILE A 9 9.14 12.82 -19.19
CA ILE A 9 9.20 14.18 -18.62
C ILE A 9 7.92 14.97 -18.91
N SER A 10 7.28 14.74 -20.06
CA SER A 10 6.00 15.40 -20.39
C SER A 10 4.89 15.00 -19.43
N ILE A 11 4.88 13.77 -18.96
CA ILE A 11 3.91 13.28 -17.96
C ILE A 11 4.19 13.93 -16.59
N LEU A 12 5.46 13.99 -16.17
CA LEU A 12 5.86 14.62 -14.91
C LEU A 12 5.59 16.14 -14.86
N LYS A 13 5.50 16.80 -16.01
CA LYS A 13 5.11 18.21 -16.10
C LYS A 13 3.60 18.45 -15.93
N MET A 14 2.79 17.39 -15.89
CA MET A 14 1.34 17.49 -15.71
C MET A 14 1.00 17.57 -14.20
N PRO A 15 0.50 18.71 -13.68
CA PRO A 15 0.20 18.84 -12.24
C PRO A 15 -0.82 17.83 -11.73
N ILE A 16 -1.75 17.40 -12.59
CA ILE A 16 -2.82 16.47 -12.27
C ILE A 16 -2.31 15.08 -11.90
N ILE A 17 -1.11 14.69 -12.35
CA ILE A 17 -0.57 13.35 -12.11
C ILE A 17 0.09 13.23 -10.71
N TRP A 18 0.50 14.34 -10.09
CA TRP A 18 1.27 14.31 -8.85
C TRP A 18 0.52 13.71 -7.65
N PRO A 19 -0.76 14.04 -7.40
CA PRO A 19 -1.53 13.37 -6.34
C PRO A 19 -1.68 11.87 -6.58
N ILE A 20 -1.74 11.44 -7.84
CA ILE A 20 -1.82 10.02 -8.22
C ILE A 20 -0.47 9.34 -7.99
N ILE A 21 0.64 9.98 -8.34
CA ILE A 21 2.00 9.48 -8.04
C ILE A 21 2.20 9.39 -6.52
N ALA A 22 1.77 10.37 -5.75
CA ALA A 22 1.93 10.36 -4.30
C ALA A 22 1.24 9.15 -3.65
N ILE A 23 -0.05 8.91 -3.94
CA ILE A 23 -0.75 7.74 -3.41
C ILE A 23 -0.16 6.44 -3.94
N MET A 24 0.23 6.40 -5.23
CA MET A 24 0.87 5.24 -5.84
C MET A 24 2.16 4.84 -5.14
N SER A 25 2.96 5.81 -4.69
CA SER A 25 4.25 5.58 -4.02
C SER A 25 4.13 4.91 -2.66
N VAL A 26 2.96 5.00 -2.02
CA VAL A 26 2.76 4.49 -0.65
C VAL A 26 1.77 3.33 -0.56
N THR A 27 0.85 3.20 -1.52
CA THR A 27 -0.28 2.25 -1.46
C THR A 27 0.14 0.79 -1.36
N TYR A 28 1.21 0.41 -2.08
CA TYR A 28 1.64 -1.00 -2.14
C TYR A 28 2.56 -1.40 -0.98
N ALA A 29 3.17 -0.43 -0.31
CA ALA A 29 4.18 -0.68 0.72
C ALA A 29 3.66 -1.47 1.94
N PRO A 30 2.47 -1.17 2.53
CA PRO A 30 1.96 -1.95 3.67
C PRO A 30 1.71 -3.41 3.31
N ALA A 31 0.99 -3.66 2.21
CA ALA A 31 0.64 -5.02 1.81
C ALA A 31 1.89 -5.84 1.42
N ALA A 32 2.79 -5.28 0.62
CA ALA A 32 4.03 -5.94 0.21
C ALA A 32 5.02 -6.10 1.38
N GLY A 33 5.18 -5.05 2.19
CA GLY A 33 6.11 -5.04 3.32
C GLY A 33 5.69 -5.99 4.44
N ILE A 34 4.43 -5.93 4.85
CA ILE A 34 3.93 -6.82 5.90
C ILE A 34 3.96 -8.27 5.44
N ARG A 35 3.42 -8.58 4.26
CA ARG A 35 3.41 -9.95 3.75
C ARG A 35 4.80 -10.50 3.48
N GLY A 36 5.69 -9.69 2.92
CA GLY A 36 7.01 -10.16 2.45
C GLY A 36 8.09 -10.17 3.52
N LEU A 37 8.02 -9.27 4.51
CA LEU A 37 9.07 -9.11 5.52
C LEU A 37 8.57 -9.34 6.93
N TRP A 38 7.40 -8.82 7.32
CA TRP A 38 7.07 -8.60 8.71
C TRP A 38 6.10 -9.60 9.31
N ILE A 39 5.23 -10.26 8.52
CA ILE A 39 4.23 -11.19 9.05
C ILE A 39 4.86 -12.36 9.80
N SER A 40 5.93 -12.94 9.26
CA SER A 40 6.58 -14.11 9.86
C SER A 40 7.28 -13.76 11.18
N PRO A 41 8.23 -12.80 11.24
CA PRO A 41 8.87 -12.45 12.48
C PRO A 41 7.88 -11.87 13.50
N TYR A 42 6.92 -11.04 13.10
CA TYR A 42 5.90 -10.51 14.03
C TYR A 42 5.11 -11.61 14.72
N LEU A 43 4.59 -12.58 13.98
CA LEU A 43 3.80 -13.66 14.57
C LEU A 43 4.66 -14.61 15.42
N SER A 44 5.92 -14.82 15.04
CA SER A 44 6.88 -15.59 15.84
C SER A 44 7.24 -14.90 17.14
N ASP A 45 7.63 -13.62 17.07
CA ASP A 45 8.22 -12.91 18.19
C ASP A 45 7.18 -12.44 19.21
N VAL A 46 5.98 -12.04 18.74
CA VAL A 46 4.93 -11.47 19.59
C VAL A 46 3.99 -12.55 20.12
N PHE A 47 3.63 -13.52 19.28
CA PHE A 47 2.64 -14.56 19.65
C PHE A 47 3.25 -15.95 19.84
N MET A 48 4.55 -16.14 19.58
CA MET A 48 5.28 -17.42 19.73
C MET A 48 4.57 -18.60 19.02
N VAL A 49 3.93 -18.33 17.89
CA VAL A 49 3.17 -19.34 17.16
C VAL A 49 4.08 -20.23 16.29
N SER A 50 3.59 -21.43 15.98
CA SER A 50 4.31 -22.38 15.15
C SER A 50 4.44 -21.91 13.68
N ASN A 51 5.45 -22.40 12.97
CA ASN A 51 5.63 -22.13 11.53
C ASN A 51 4.41 -22.50 10.69
N LYS A 52 3.64 -23.52 11.10
CA LYS A 52 2.37 -23.90 10.45
C LYS A 52 1.35 -22.76 10.55
N MET A 53 1.20 -22.14 11.73
CA MET A 53 0.29 -21.01 11.94
C MET A 53 0.75 -19.78 11.16
N ILE A 54 2.05 -19.49 11.14
CA ILE A 54 2.64 -18.39 10.32
C ILE A 54 2.31 -18.60 8.83
N GLY A 55 2.51 -19.81 8.33
CA GLY A 55 2.17 -20.16 6.94
C GLY A 55 0.67 -19.98 6.66
N THR A 56 -0.20 -20.38 7.59
CA THR A 56 -1.65 -20.18 7.46
C THR A 56 -2.02 -18.70 7.44
N ALA A 57 -1.46 -17.88 8.33
CA ALA A 57 -1.70 -16.44 8.36
C ALA A 57 -1.23 -15.75 7.06
N THR A 58 -0.06 -16.13 6.57
CA THR A 58 0.49 -15.61 5.30
C THR A 58 -0.38 -16.02 4.11
N LEU A 59 -0.92 -17.24 4.12
CA LEU A 59 -1.87 -17.73 3.12
C LEU A 59 -3.18 -16.93 3.15
N ILE A 60 -3.74 -16.72 4.35
CA ILE A 60 -4.98 -15.91 4.54
C ILE A 60 -4.78 -14.51 3.97
N MET A 61 -3.67 -13.84 4.31
CA MET A 61 -3.36 -12.53 3.75
C MET A 61 -3.20 -12.57 2.23
N GLY A 62 -2.53 -13.60 1.68
CA GLY A 62 -2.37 -13.79 0.24
C GLY A 62 -3.70 -14.00 -0.48
N LEU A 63 -4.59 -14.82 0.08
CA LEU A 63 -5.94 -15.02 -0.45
C LEU A 63 -6.78 -13.74 -0.39
N ALA A 64 -6.66 -12.96 0.68
CA ALA A 64 -7.31 -11.66 0.80
C ALA A 64 -6.82 -10.67 -0.28
N MET A 65 -5.52 -10.66 -0.61
CA MET A 65 -4.98 -9.87 -1.72
C MET A 65 -5.57 -10.29 -3.08
N ILE A 66 -5.68 -11.61 -3.32
CA ILE A 66 -6.29 -12.14 -4.55
C ILE A 66 -7.76 -11.72 -4.62
N LEU A 67 -8.53 -11.92 -3.55
CA LEU A 67 -9.93 -11.51 -3.47
C LEU A 67 -10.09 -10.01 -3.69
N GLY A 68 -9.22 -9.20 -3.07
CA GLY A 68 -9.17 -7.75 -3.29
C GLY A 68 -9.01 -7.41 -4.77
N SER A 69 -8.07 -8.06 -5.46
CA SER A 69 -7.84 -7.83 -6.89
C SER A 69 -9.07 -8.17 -7.74
N PHE A 70 -9.80 -9.24 -7.40
CA PHE A 70 -11.06 -9.61 -8.08
C PHE A 70 -12.20 -8.62 -7.77
N VAL A 71 -12.24 -8.06 -6.59
CA VAL A 71 -13.27 -7.07 -6.21
C VAL A 71 -12.96 -5.72 -6.84
N TYR A 72 -11.72 -5.22 -6.75
CA TYR A 72 -11.35 -3.92 -7.28
C TYR A 72 -11.40 -3.83 -8.81
N GLY A 73 -11.17 -4.94 -9.54
CA GLY A 73 -11.25 -4.97 -10.99
C GLY A 73 -12.61 -4.57 -11.56
N PRO A 74 -13.73 -5.18 -11.12
CA PRO A 74 -15.08 -4.78 -11.53
C PRO A 74 -15.52 -3.42 -10.96
N LEU A 75 -15.09 -3.05 -9.75
CA LEU A 75 -15.47 -1.77 -9.13
C LEU A 75 -15.12 -0.57 -10.00
N ASP A 76 -14.01 -0.63 -10.72
CA ASP A 76 -13.59 0.38 -11.69
C ASP A 76 -14.62 0.61 -12.83
N ARG A 77 -15.44 -0.38 -13.12
CA ARG A 77 -16.48 -0.33 -14.16
C ARG A 77 -17.89 -0.01 -13.63
N ILE A 78 -18.14 -0.34 -12.36
CA ILE A 78 -19.48 -0.21 -11.73
C ILE A 78 -19.64 1.18 -11.10
N PHE A 79 -18.58 1.70 -10.50
CA PHE A 79 -18.63 2.99 -9.81
C PHE A 79 -18.09 4.11 -10.70
N ILE A 80 -18.86 5.21 -10.76
CA ILE A 80 -18.56 6.40 -11.58
C ILE A 80 -17.26 7.10 -11.11
N SER A 81 -16.86 6.93 -9.84
CA SER A 81 -15.75 7.66 -9.23
C SER A 81 -14.63 6.72 -8.81
N LYS A 82 -13.59 6.61 -9.62
CA LYS A 82 -12.34 5.91 -9.27
C LYS A 82 -11.67 6.51 -8.04
N LYS A 83 -11.74 7.83 -7.91
CA LYS A 83 -11.19 8.58 -6.78
C LYS A 83 -11.75 8.08 -5.44
N LYS A 84 -13.06 7.88 -5.33
CA LYS A 84 -13.70 7.39 -4.10
C LYS A 84 -13.26 5.97 -3.75
N ILE A 85 -13.17 5.08 -4.73
CA ILE A 85 -12.73 3.69 -4.55
C ILE A 85 -11.30 3.66 -4.00
N ILE A 86 -10.39 4.41 -4.65
CA ILE A 86 -8.98 4.48 -4.28
C ILE A 86 -8.84 5.07 -2.87
N PHE A 87 -9.50 6.20 -2.61
CA PHE A 87 -9.43 6.88 -1.31
C PHE A 87 -9.94 5.96 -0.18
N THR A 88 -11.13 5.37 -0.35
CA THR A 88 -11.71 4.50 0.68
C THR A 88 -10.85 3.25 0.92
N GLY A 89 -10.37 2.59 -0.14
CA GLY A 89 -9.50 1.42 0.00
C GLY A 89 -8.21 1.73 0.76
N ASN A 90 -7.52 2.81 0.38
CA ASN A 90 -6.27 3.20 1.04
C ASN A 90 -6.51 3.70 2.47
N LEU A 91 -7.61 4.40 2.74
CA LEU A 91 -7.99 4.81 4.09
C LEU A 91 -8.24 3.60 5.00
N LEU A 92 -8.98 2.61 4.54
CA LEU A 92 -9.23 1.37 5.30
C LEU A 92 -7.95 0.56 5.51
N CYS A 93 -7.05 0.52 4.54
CA CYS A 93 -5.72 -0.07 4.68
C CYS A 93 -4.90 0.65 5.75
N SER A 94 -4.87 2.00 5.70
CA SER A 94 -4.20 2.83 6.72
C SER A 94 -4.78 2.60 8.12
N MET A 95 -6.11 2.60 8.25
CA MET A 95 -6.78 2.32 9.52
C MET A 95 -6.43 0.94 10.07
N SER A 96 -6.35 -0.09 9.22
CA SER A 96 -5.94 -1.43 9.63
C SER A 96 -4.51 -1.45 10.20
N CYS A 97 -3.58 -0.69 9.59
CA CYS A 97 -2.23 -0.52 10.12
C CYS A 97 -2.24 0.23 11.47
N LEU A 98 -3.01 1.31 11.59
CA LEU A 98 -3.10 2.08 12.83
C LEU A 98 -3.75 1.30 13.97
N VAL A 99 -4.72 0.43 13.69
CA VAL A 99 -5.28 -0.48 14.69
C VAL A 99 -4.23 -1.50 15.13
N LEU A 100 -3.45 -2.10 14.22
CA LEU A 100 -2.33 -2.98 14.59
C LEU A 100 -1.29 -2.26 15.47
N PHE A 101 -1.01 -0.98 15.21
CA PHE A 101 -0.15 -0.17 16.08
C PHE A 101 -0.71 -0.07 17.50
N LEU A 102 -2.01 0.13 17.66
CA LEU A 102 -2.65 0.30 18.98
C LEU A 102 -2.77 -1.00 19.78
N ILE A 103 -2.85 -2.13 19.10
CA ILE A 103 -3.12 -3.44 19.74
C ILE A 103 -2.18 -4.54 19.20
N PRO A 104 -0.86 -4.35 19.20
CA PRO A 104 0.06 -5.24 18.49
C PRO A 104 0.13 -6.64 19.08
N ASP A 105 -0.17 -6.80 20.37
CA ASP A 105 -0.02 -8.03 21.18
C ASP A 105 -1.32 -8.55 21.79
N LYS A 106 -2.46 -7.91 21.54
CA LYS A 106 -3.72 -8.23 22.25
C LYS A 106 -4.42 -9.48 21.75
N SER A 107 -4.39 -9.77 20.45
CA SER A 107 -5.10 -10.91 19.89
C SER A 107 -4.49 -11.36 18.56
N LEU A 108 -4.05 -12.62 18.53
CA LEU A 108 -3.54 -13.26 17.31
C LEU A 108 -4.56 -13.24 16.17
N VAL A 109 -5.82 -13.60 16.49
CA VAL A 109 -6.90 -13.65 15.47
C VAL A 109 -7.14 -12.28 14.89
N LEU A 110 -7.23 -11.25 15.73
CA LEU A 110 -7.45 -9.88 15.27
C LEU A 110 -6.27 -9.38 14.43
N SER A 111 -5.04 -9.70 14.82
CA SER A 111 -3.85 -9.36 14.04
C SER A 111 -3.87 -10.01 12.65
N ILE A 112 -4.24 -11.28 12.55
CA ILE A 112 -4.36 -11.98 11.25
C ILE A 112 -5.47 -11.35 10.40
N LEU A 113 -6.63 -11.01 10.99
CA LEU A 113 -7.73 -10.36 10.27
C LEU A 113 -7.34 -8.97 9.77
N LEU A 114 -6.64 -8.18 10.58
CA LEU A 114 -6.15 -6.86 10.16
C LEU A 114 -5.09 -6.95 9.05
N MET A 115 -4.20 -7.94 9.11
CA MET A 115 -3.25 -8.20 8.02
C MET A 115 -3.97 -8.63 6.74
N ALA A 116 -5.00 -9.48 6.85
CA ALA A 116 -5.83 -9.83 5.72
C ALA A 116 -6.55 -8.60 5.14
N ALA A 117 -7.06 -7.70 5.98
CA ALA A 117 -7.66 -6.44 5.58
C ALA A 117 -6.65 -5.53 4.86
N ILE A 118 -5.40 -5.42 5.37
CA ILE A 118 -4.31 -4.69 4.70
C ILE A 118 -4.05 -5.30 3.30
N GLY A 119 -4.01 -6.61 3.21
CA GLY A 119 -3.84 -7.31 1.93
C GLY A 119 -4.97 -7.02 0.95
N PHE A 120 -6.22 -7.13 1.40
CA PHE A 120 -7.41 -6.88 0.60
C PHE A 120 -7.48 -5.42 0.11
N PHE A 121 -7.38 -4.46 1.01
CA PHE A 121 -7.50 -3.04 0.68
C PHE A 121 -6.27 -2.50 -0.07
N GLY A 122 -5.07 -3.03 0.18
CA GLY A 122 -3.86 -2.72 -0.57
C GLY A 122 -3.94 -3.12 -2.06
N SER A 123 -4.87 -4.01 -2.44
CA SER A 123 -5.11 -4.39 -3.84
C SER A 123 -5.77 -3.28 -4.69
N SER A 124 -6.16 -2.15 -4.09
CA SER A 124 -6.61 -0.94 -4.80
C SER A 124 -5.55 -0.35 -5.74
N PHE A 125 -4.30 -0.77 -5.63
CA PHE A 125 -3.17 -0.43 -6.50
C PHE A 125 -3.51 -0.50 -8.00
N ALA A 126 -4.24 -1.52 -8.46
CA ALA A 126 -4.62 -1.67 -9.86
C ALA A 126 -5.54 -0.54 -10.35
N VAL A 127 -6.45 -0.07 -9.49
CA VAL A 127 -7.38 1.02 -9.82
C VAL A 127 -6.65 2.35 -9.92
N ILE A 128 -5.57 2.57 -9.14
CA ILE A 128 -4.74 3.78 -9.22
C ILE A 128 -4.06 3.88 -10.59
N ILE A 129 -3.58 2.75 -11.13
CA ILE A 129 -3.01 2.71 -12.48
C ILE A 129 -4.08 3.07 -13.52
N GLY A 130 -5.29 2.53 -13.38
CA GLY A 130 -6.44 2.87 -14.20
C GLY A 130 -6.75 4.36 -14.16
N HIS A 131 -6.86 4.93 -12.97
CA HIS A 131 -7.12 6.36 -12.77
C HIS A 131 -6.01 7.24 -13.38
N GLY A 132 -4.74 6.88 -13.19
CA GLY A 132 -3.64 7.61 -13.82
C GLY A 132 -3.67 7.59 -15.34
N ARG A 133 -4.11 6.47 -15.93
CA ARG A 133 -4.25 6.34 -17.39
C ARG A 133 -5.27 7.31 -17.99
N ASP A 134 -6.32 7.63 -17.27
CA ASP A 134 -7.39 8.51 -17.75
C ASP A 134 -6.88 9.94 -18.04
N PHE A 135 -5.81 10.36 -17.37
CA PHE A 135 -5.18 11.67 -17.57
C PHE A 135 -3.98 11.68 -18.53
N ILE A 136 -3.52 10.50 -18.94
CA ILE A 136 -2.34 10.36 -19.79
C ILE A 136 -2.77 10.25 -21.26
N PRO A 137 -2.21 11.08 -22.17
CA PRO A 137 -2.49 10.97 -23.60
C PRO A 137 -2.28 9.55 -24.15
N ALA A 138 -3.14 9.09 -25.04
CA ALA A 138 -3.13 7.72 -25.56
C ALA A 138 -1.75 7.26 -26.09
N HIS A 139 -1.01 8.15 -26.76
CA HIS A 139 0.34 7.86 -27.29
C HIS A 139 1.42 7.73 -26.20
N LEU A 140 1.14 8.10 -24.95
CA LEU A 140 2.06 8.01 -23.80
C LEU A 140 1.60 6.97 -22.77
N THR A 141 0.46 6.28 -22.96
CA THR A 141 -0.14 5.36 -21.98
C THR A 141 0.84 4.32 -21.47
N GLY A 142 1.59 3.65 -22.34
CA GLY A 142 2.56 2.65 -21.93
C GLY A 142 3.65 3.23 -21.00
N ARG A 143 4.19 4.40 -21.36
CA ARG A 143 5.20 5.10 -20.53
C ARG A 143 4.64 5.58 -19.21
N GLY A 144 3.39 6.05 -19.21
CA GLY A 144 2.70 6.46 -17.99
C GLY A 144 2.46 5.32 -17.03
N VAL A 145 2.01 4.17 -17.50
CA VAL A 145 1.85 2.96 -16.69
C VAL A 145 3.19 2.52 -16.09
N THR A 146 4.26 2.50 -16.91
CA THR A 146 5.60 2.18 -16.42
C THR A 146 6.08 3.17 -15.36
N LEU A 147 5.83 4.47 -15.55
CA LEU A 147 6.17 5.51 -14.58
C LEU A 147 5.42 5.32 -13.25
N LEU A 148 4.11 5.07 -13.30
CA LEU A 148 3.32 4.81 -12.10
C LEU A 148 3.82 3.56 -11.37
N ASN A 149 4.10 2.47 -12.10
CA ASN A 149 4.68 1.26 -11.50
C ASN A 149 6.06 1.50 -10.90
N LEU A 150 6.90 2.33 -11.51
CA LEU A 150 8.20 2.71 -10.95
C LEU A 150 8.04 3.38 -9.59
N PHE A 151 7.11 4.31 -9.45
CA PHE A 151 6.82 4.95 -8.17
C PHE A 151 6.19 3.98 -7.17
N GLY A 152 5.30 3.10 -7.59
CA GLY A 152 4.65 2.12 -6.72
C GLY A 152 5.63 1.09 -6.16
N ILE A 153 6.40 0.45 -7.03
CA ILE A 153 7.38 -0.58 -6.63
C ILE A 153 8.59 0.07 -5.94
N GLY A 154 9.10 1.17 -6.50
CA GLY A 154 10.22 1.92 -5.92
C GLY A 154 9.87 2.50 -4.55
N GLY A 155 8.69 3.09 -4.41
CA GLY A 155 8.17 3.58 -3.14
C GLY A 155 8.03 2.45 -2.10
N ALA A 156 7.46 1.31 -2.49
CA ALA A 156 7.38 0.15 -1.61
C ALA A 156 8.76 -0.31 -1.14
N GLY A 157 9.74 -0.43 -2.05
CA GLY A 157 11.10 -0.81 -1.70
C GLY A 157 11.78 0.16 -0.73
N LEU A 158 11.64 1.46 -0.96
CA LEU A 158 12.16 2.49 -0.06
C LEU A 158 11.50 2.42 1.32
N LEU A 159 10.18 2.33 1.39
CA LEU A 159 9.45 2.25 2.65
C LEU A 159 9.74 0.94 3.40
N GLN A 160 9.96 -0.17 2.70
CA GLN A 160 10.43 -1.42 3.31
C GLN A 160 11.80 -1.26 3.96
N ALA A 161 12.76 -0.63 3.27
CA ALA A 161 14.10 -0.40 3.82
C ALA A 161 14.06 0.51 5.07
N TRP A 162 13.21 1.56 5.05
CA TRP A 162 13.01 2.42 6.22
C TRP A 162 12.32 1.70 7.37
N SER A 163 11.33 0.84 7.09
CA SER A 163 10.65 0.06 8.14
C SER A 163 11.62 -0.84 8.90
N GLY A 164 12.63 -1.41 8.22
CA GLY A 164 13.69 -2.21 8.85
C GLY A 164 14.54 -1.39 9.82
N ARG A 165 14.92 -0.16 9.44
CA ARG A 165 15.66 0.74 10.33
C ARG A 165 14.85 1.14 11.57
N LEU A 166 13.59 1.48 11.39
CA LEU A 166 12.69 1.81 12.50
C LEU A 166 12.54 0.64 13.47
N PHE A 167 12.32 -0.57 12.93
CA PHE A 167 12.27 -1.78 13.75
C PHE A 167 13.52 -1.93 14.60
N THR A 168 14.70 -1.83 14.01
CA THR A 168 15.98 -1.99 14.73
C THR A 168 16.13 -0.97 15.86
N ILE A 169 15.82 0.31 15.60
CA ILE A 169 15.93 1.36 16.61
C ILE A 169 14.98 1.09 17.78
N TYR A 170 13.69 0.95 17.52
CA TYR A 170 12.68 0.81 18.57
C TYR A 170 12.70 -0.54 19.29
N SER A 171 13.11 -1.61 18.62
CA SER A 171 13.26 -2.92 19.26
C SER A 171 14.47 -2.98 20.21
N SER A 172 15.55 -2.27 19.89
CA SER A 172 16.74 -2.21 20.75
C SER A 172 16.60 -1.26 21.94
N GLU A 173 15.89 -0.16 21.76
CA GLU A 173 15.74 0.88 22.79
C GLU A 173 14.60 0.60 23.78
N GLN A 174 13.55 -0.10 23.37
CA GLN A 174 12.36 -0.28 24.19
C GLN A 174 11.98 -1.75 24.34
N SER A 175 11.39 -2.36 23.30
CA SER A 175 10.97 -3.75 23.26
C SER A 175 10.76 -4.23 21.84
N ILE A 176 10.75 -5.55 21.64
CA ILE A 176 10.46 -6.13 20.32
C ILE A 176 9.06 -5.76 19.81
N VAL A 177 8.10 -5.64 20.73
CA VAL A 177 6.73 -5.21 20.40
C VAL A 177 6.72 -3.75 19.90
N SER A 178 7.49 -2.86 20.54
CA SER A 178 7.64 -1.47 20.10
C SER A 178 8.27 -1.36 18.70
N GLY A 179 9.18 -2.27 18.37
CA GLY A 179 9.70 -2.40 17.01
C GLY A 179 8.59 -2.63 15.98
N TYR A 180 7.68 -3.58 16.24
CA TYR A 180 6.55 -3.84 15.35
C TYR A 180 5.53 -2.71 15.35
N GLN A 181 5.26 -2.09 16.50
CA GLN A 181 4.42 -0.90 16.58
C GLN A 181 4.95 0.21 15.67
N SER A 182 6.25 0.48 15.68
CA SER A 182 6.86 1.51 14.83
C SER A 182 6.64 1.25 13.34
N ILE A 183 6.67 -0.01 12.90
CA ILE A 183 6.39 -0.41 11.52
C ILE A 183 4.94 -0.13 11.14
N PHE A 184 3.99 -0.56 11.98
CA PHE A 184 2.57 -0.39 11.70
C PHE A 184 2.18 1.08 11.69
N LEU A 185 2.69 1.87 12.65
CA LEU A 185 2.51 3.32 12.67
C LEU A 185 3.08 3.99 11.42
N PHE A 186 4.30 3.63 11.04
CA PHE A 186 4.98 4.16 9.87
C PHE A 186 4.18 3.92 8.59
N PHE A 187 3.78 2.68 8.31
CA PHE A 187 2.98 2.37 7.13
C PHE A 187 1.61 3.05 7.17
N GLY A 188 0.95 3.06 8.34
CA GLY A 188 -0.35 3.71 8.52
C GLY A 188 -0.29 5.21 8.24
N LEU A 189 0.67 5.93 8.83
CA LEU A 189 0.82 7.37 8.66
C LEU A 189 1.22 7.77 7.24
N PHE A 190 2.17 7.05 6.62
CA PHE A 190 2.57 7.34 5.24
C PHE A 190 1.40 7.14 4.27
N LEU A 191 0.61 6.08 4.46
CA LEU A 191 -0.56 5.85 3.63
C LEU A 191 -1.66 6.90 3.88
N LEU A 192 -1.89 7.30 5.13
CA LEU A 192 -2.81 8.39 5.47
C LEU A 192 -2.38 9.70 4.83
N PHE A 193 -1.08 10.04 4.89
CA PHE A 193 -0.53 11.21 4.23
C PHE A 193 -0.71 11.15 2.70
N GLY A 194 -0.47 9.98 2.09
CA GLY A 194 -0.78 9.75 0.68
C GLY A 194 -2.24 9.97 0.34
N CYS A 195 -3.17 9.51 1.19
CA CYS A 195 -4.60 9.76 1.05
C CYS A 195 -4.94 11.26 1.11
N LEU A 196 -4.34 12.01 2.03
CA LEU A 196 -4.56 13.46 2.14
C LEU A 196 -4.10 14.22 0.89
N ILE A 197 -2.92 13.88 0.35
CA ILE A 197 -2.46 14.47 -0.91
C ILE A 197 -3.40 14.06 -2.06
N TYR A 198 -3.86 12.81 -2.06
CA TYR A 198 -4.73 12.30 -3.11
C TYR A 198 -6.11 12.97 -3.15
N LEU A 199 -6.59 13.59 -2.06
CA LEU A 199 -7.81 14.39 -2.06
C LEU A 199 -7.77 15.54 -3.09
N PHE A 200 -6.57 16.05 -3.43
CA PHE A 200 -6.40 17.07 -4.45
C PHE A 200 -6.41 16.53 -5.89
N SER A 201 -6.51 15.20 -6.08
CA SER A 201 -6.69 14.62 -7.42
C SER A 201 -8.05 14.99 -7.98
N LYS A 202 -8.14 15.11 -9.30
CA LYS A 202 -9.43 15.21 -10.00
C LYS A 202 -10.01 13.81 -10.20
N ASP A 203 -11.31 13.69 -10.25
CA ASP A 203 -11.99 12.49 -10.75
C ASP A 203 -12.04 12.56 -12.28
N ALA A 204 -11.95 11.43 -12.96
CA ALA A 204 -11.95 11.36 -14.42
C ALA A 204 -13.33 11.05 -14.95
#